data_d00c8e3e129d7278e17343ae14fabb20
#
_entry.id   d00c8e3e129d7278e17343ae14fabb20
#
_cell.length_a   1.000
_cell.length_b   1.000
_cell.length_c   1.000
_cell.angle_alpha   90.00
_cell.angle_beta   90.00
_cell.angle_gamma   90.00
#
_symmetry.space_group_name_H-M   'P 1'
#
loop_
_entity.id
_entity.type
_entity.pdbx_description
1 polymer ?
#
loop_
_entity_poly.entity_id
_entity_poly.type
_entity_poly.pdbx_seq_one_letter_code
_entity_poly.pdbx_strand_id
1 'polypeptide(L)'
;MVNLTDVVQTSGNSTDSILEDLTARMIEVLTKNQTQTHLPTYDASTAQIGIKLDGTNYALWSQVVEMYISGKDKLGYINGDFLQPEPTDPTFRRWRIENAIVKGWLINSMDPSLISNFIRFPTAKLVWDSIATTYFDGTDTSQVYDLKR
;
A
#
# COMPACT_ATOMS: atom_id res chain seq x y z
N MET A 1 11.28 59.56 -23.80
CA MET A 1 11.37 59.26 -22.41
C MET A 1 10.34 58.31 -21.87
N VAL A 2 9.37 58.16 -22.57
CA VAL A 2 8.36 57.16 -22.28
C VAL A 2 8.95 55.77 -22.29
N ASN A 3 10.03 55.63 -22.95
CA ASN A 3 10.54 54.34 -23.32
C ASN A 3 11.06 53.51 -22.17
N LEU A 4 11.57 54.11 -21.11
CA LEU A 4 12.04 53.35 -19.98
C LEU A 4 10.90 52.64 -19.24
N THR A 5 9.81 53.35 -19.03
CA THR A 5 8.65 52.76 -18.39
C THR A 5 8.01 51.69 -19.27
N ASP A 6 7.92 52.00 -20.56
CA ASP A 6 7.36 51.05 -21.50
C ASP A 6 8.22 49.80 -21.63
N VAL A 7 9.53 49.99 -21.67
CA VAL A 7 10.43 48.84 -21.77
C VAL A 7 10.35 47.97 -20.53
N VAL A 8 10.33 48.57 -19.36
CA VAL A 8 10.20 47.83 -18.11
C VAL A 8 8.87 47.11 -18.04
N GLN A 9 7.83 47.78 -18.46
CA GLN A 9 6.49 47.17 -18.45
C GLN A 9 6.40 46.01 -19.43
N THR A 10 6.95 46.20 -20.62
CA THR A 10 6.97 45.13 -21.62
C THR A 10 7.80 43.95 -21.14
N SER A 11 8.92 44.20 -20.53
CA SER A 11 9.78 43.15 -19.98
C SER A 11 9.06 42.42 -18.85
N GLY A 12 8.37 43.12 -17.98
CA GLY A 12 7.61 42.54 -16.90
C GLY A 12 6.48 41.64 -17.43
N ASN A 13 5.74 42.13 -18.42
CA ASN A 13 4.67 41.36 -19.01
C ASN A 13 5.20 40.11 -19.71
N SER A 14 6.33 40.22 -20.38
CA SER A 14 6.94 39.10 -21.03
C SER A 14 7.41 38.05 -20.03
N THR A 15 8.00 38.49 -18.94
CA THR A 15 8.44 37.59 -17.85
C THR A 15 7.25 36.91 -17.20
N ASP A 16 6.20 37.66 -16.92
CA ASP A 16 4.99 37.11 -16.31
C ASP A 16 4.36 36.06 -17.23
N SER A 17 4.30 36.33 -18.52
CA SER A 17 3.76 35.39 -19.50
C SER A 17 4.59 34.12 -19.56
N ILE A 18 5.92 34.25 -19.49
CA ILE A 18 6.82 33.09 -19.48
C ILE A 18 6.61 32.29 -18.20
N LEU A 19 6.50 32.95 -17.06
CA LEU A 19 6.28 32.29 -15.80
C LEU A 19 4.94 31.55 -15.77
N GLU A 20 3.90 32.17 -16.32
CA GLU A 20 2.59 31.54 -16.42
C GLU A 20 2.65 30.29 -17.29
N ASP A 21 3.32 30.39 -18.42
CA ASP A 21 3.47 29.26 -19.33
C ASP A 21 4.26 28.12 -18.67
N LEU A 22 5.35 28.44 -18.00
CA LEU A 22 6.15 27.45 -17.28
C LEU A 22 5.35 26.81 -16.16
N THR A 23 4.58 27.59 -15.44
CA THR A 23 3.72 27.07 -14.37
C THR A 23 2.68 26.12 -14.92
N ALA A 24 2.04 26.51 -16.03
CA ALA A 24 1.05 25.65 -16.66
C ALA A 24 1.65 24.35 -17.14
N ARG A 25 2.84 24.39 -17.72
CA ARG A 25 3.55 23.19 -18.17
C ARG A 25 3.95 22.31 -17.00
N MET A 26 4.40 22.92 -15.91
CA MET A 26 4.76 22.17 -14.72
C MET A 26 3.55 21.47 -14.11
N ILE A 27 2.43 22.14 -14.04
CA ILE A 27 1.19 21.56 -13.55
C ILE A 27 0.78 20.39 -14.44
N GLU A 28 0.86 20.56 -15.76
CA GLU A 28 0.52 19.50 -16.69
C GLU A 28 1.42 18.29 -16.52
N VAL A 29 2.72 18.49 -16.40
CA VAL A 29 3.68 17.40 -16.19
C VAL A 29 3.41 16.69 -14.88
N LEU A 30 3.19 17.44 -13.80
CA LEU A 30 2.90 16.85 -12.51
C LEU A 30 1.60 16.06 -12.53
N THR A 31 0.58 16.58 -13.22
CA THR A 31 -0.69 15.89 -13.35
C THR A 31 -0.52 14.60 -14.14
N LYS A 32 0.23 14.65 -15.24
CA LYS A 32 0.50 13.46 -16.03
C LYS A 32 1.31 12.43 -15.24
N ASN A 33 2.32 12.89 -14.52
CA ASN A 33 3.13 12.02 -13.70
C ASN A 33 2.32 11.37 -12.60
N GLN A 34 1.44 12.12 -11.96
CA GLN A 34 0.55 11.56 -10.94
C GLN A 34 -0.38 10.51 -11.54
N THR A 35 -0.95 10.80 -12.69
CA THR A 35 -1.81 9.86 -13.37
C THR A 35 -1.05 8.59 -13.76
N GLN A 36 0.13 8.75 -14.32
CA GLN A 36 0.96 7.62 -14.73
C GLN A 36 1.42 6.81 -13.54
N THR A 37 1.82 7.49 -12.47
CA THR A 37 2.26 6.81 -11.25
C THR A 37 1.09 6.10 -10.57
N HIS A 38 -0.06 6.75 -10.57
CA HIS A 38 -1.24 6.19 -9.91
C HIS A 38 -1.72 4.92 -10.60
N LEU A 39 -1.84 4.95 -11.93
CA LEU A 39 -2.34 3.80 -12.67
C LEU A 39 -1.45 2.57 -12.52
N PRO A 40 -0.13 2.65 -12.73
CA PRO A 40 0.73 1.49 -12.53
C PRO A 40 0.75 1.00 -11.08
N THR A 41 0.74 1.92 -10.12
CA THR A 41 0.73 1.55 -8.72
C THR A 41 -0.56 0.84 -8.34
N TYR A 42 -1.68 1.33 -8.83
CA TYR A 42 -2.97 0.72 -8.60
C TYR A 42 -3.03 -0.68 -9.20
N ASP A 43 -2.63 -0.82 -10.44
CA ASP A 43 -2.63 -2.10 -11.12
C ASP A 43 -1.70 -3.07 -10.42
N ALA A 44 -0.52 -2.61 -10.03
CA ALA A 44 0.42 -3.42 -9.29
C ALA A 44 -0.18 -3.87 -7.97
N SER A 45 -0.86 -2.98 -7.25
CA SER A 45 -1.42 -3.32 -5.94
C SER A 45 -2.58 -4.31 -6.06
N THR A 46 -3.33 -4.28 -7.15
CA THR A 46 -4.44 -5.21 -7.35
C THR A 46 -4.00 -6.54 -7.93
N ALA A 47 -2.89 -6.56 -8.66
CA ALA A 47 -2.44 -7.75 -9.39
C ALA A 47 -1.33 -8.51 -8.69
N GLN A 48 -0.75 -7.96 -7.63
CA GLN A 48 0.49 -8.49 -7.07
C GLN A 48 0.32 -9.81 -6.32
N ILE A 49 -0.77 -9.98 -5.60
CA ILE A 49 -1.02 -11.22 -4.91
C ILE A 49 -1.82 -12.10 -5.86
N GLY A 50 -1.10 -12.84 -6.70
CA GLY A 50 -1.71 -13.63 -7.74
C GLY A 50 -2.26 -14.99 -7.29
N ILE A 51 -2.09 -15.31 -6.01
CA ILE A 51 -2.57 -16.56 -5.45
C ILE A 51 -3.61 -16.25 -4.38
N LYS A 52 -4.65 -17.09 -4.32
CA LYS A 52 -5.68 -16.94 -3.29
C LYS A 52 -5.62 -18.12 -2.33
N LEU A 53 -5.72 -17.80 -1.04
CA LEU A 53 -5.85 -18.81 -0.01
C LEU A 53 -7.16 -19.55 -0.23
N ASP A 54 -7.09 -20.88 -0.34
CA ASP A 54 -8.27 -21.72 -0.54
C ASP A 54 -8.47 -22.78 0.55
N GLY A 55 -7.62 -22.75 1.55
CA GLY A 55 -7.66 -23.71 2.65
C GLY A 55 -6.72 -24.89 2.47
N THR A 56 -6.16 -25.08 1.28
CA THR A 56 -5.24 -26.20 0.98
C THR A 56 -3.83 -25.75 0.65
N ASN A 57 -3.62 -24.47 0.44
CA ASN A 57 -2.37 -23.93 -0.09
C ASN A 57 -1.72 -22.91 0.85
N TYR A 58 -1.93 -23.06 2.14
CA TYR A 58 -1.46 -22.06 3.11
C TYR A 58 0.06 -21.85 3.03
N ALA A 59 0.84 -22.91 2.89
CA ALA A 59 2.30 -22.79 2.87
C ALA A 59 2.77 -21.89 1.75
N LEU A 60 2.28 -22.10 0.54
CA LEU A 60 2.63 -21.28 -0.60
C LEU A 60 2.05 -19.87 -0.48
N TRP A 61 0.78 -19.79 -0.14
CA TRP A 61 0.09 -18.51 0.00
C TRP A 61 0.80 -17.61 1.01
N SER A 62 1.16 -18.14 2.17
CA SER A 62 1.78 -17.35 3.22
C SER A 62 3.13 -16.78 2.79
N GLN A 63 3.91 -17.54 2.05
CA GLN A 63 5.20 -17.08 1.55
C GLN A 63 5.03 -15.96 0.51
N VAL A 64 4.10 -16.13 -0.41
CA VAL A 64 3.85 -15.13 -1.45
C VAL A 64 3.35 -13.82 -0.82
N VAL A 65 2.41 -13.92 0.10
CA VAL A 65 1.83 -12.75 0.76
C VAL A 65 2.86 -12.04 1.63
N GLU A 66 3.63 -12.80 2.39
CA GLU A 66 4.68 -12.22 3.24
C GLU A 66 5.70 -11.46 2.39
N MET A 67 6.11 -12.03 1.27
CA MET A 67 7.01 -11.36 0.35
C MET A 67 6.41 -10.07 -0.19
N TYR A 68 5.14 -10.11 -0.57
CA TYR A 68 4.44 -8.93 -1.07
C TYR A 68 4.39 -7.81 -0.02
N ILE A 69 3.98 -8.17 1.20
CA ILE A 69 3.84 -7.20 2.28
C ILE A 69 5.20 -6.63 2.69
N SER A 70 6.21 -7.49 2.72
CA SER A 70 7.58 -7.06 3.01
C SER A 70 8.09 -6.09 1.96
N GLY A 71 7.82 -6.36 0.68
CA GLY A 71 8.19 -5.47 -0.41
C GLY A 71 7.50 -4.12 -0.36
N LYS A 72 6.37 -4.02 0.33
CA LYS A 72 5.67 -2.76 0.56
C LYS A 72 6.10 -2.07 1.85
N ASP A 73 7.09 -2.63 2.55
CA ASP A 73 7.59 -2.11 3.82
C ASP A 73 6.48 -2.06 4.89
N LYS A 74 5.64 -3.08 4.92
CA LYS A 74 4.51 -3.15 5.84
C LYS A 74 4.53 -4.41 6.69
N LEU A 75 5.63 -5.16 6.68
CA LEU A 75 5.71 -6.43 7.38
C LEU A 75 5.43 -6.29 8.88
N GLY A 76 5.78 -5.15 9.46
CA GLY A 76 5.55 -4.89 10.88
C GLY A 76 4.10 -4.94 11.30
N TYR A 77 3.18 -4.80 10.37
CA TYR A 77 1.74 -4.89 10.69
C TYR A 77 1.26 -6.33 10.86
N ILE A 78 2.01 -7.31 10.38
CA ILE A 78 1.65 -8.71 10.58
C ILE A 78 2.57 -9.45 11.52
N ASN A 79 3.80 -8.97 11.73
CA ASN A 79 4.73 -9.64 12.65
C ASN A 79 4.77 -9.02 14.05
N GLY A 80 4.06 -7.91 14.26
CA GLY A 80 3.98 -7.27 15.56
C GLY A 80 5.00 -6.18 15.81
N ASP A 81 5.88 -5.87 14.86
CA ASP A 81 6.87 -4.81 15.05
C ASP A 81 6.22 -3.43 15.15
N PHE A 82 5.13 -3.20 14.44
CA PHE A 82 4.39 -1.93 14.47
C PHE A 82 3.21 -2.06 15.41
N LEU A 83 3.45 -1.78 16.68
CA LEU A 83 2.44 -1.89 17.71
C LEU A 83 1.35 -0.84 17.55
N GLN A 84 0.13 -1.21 17.93
CA GLN A 84 -0.99 -0.27 17.93
C GLN A 84 -0.74 0.82 18.96
N PRO A 85 -0.68 2.10 18.52
CA PRO A 85 -0.55 3.21 19.46
C PRO A 85 -1.82 3.41 20.28
N GLU A 86 -1.69 4.17 21.38
CA GLU A 86 -2.87 4.60 22.11
C GLU A 86 -3.72 5.53 21.23
N PRO A 87 -5.05 5.51 21.39
CA PRO A 87 -5.93 6.35 20.57
C PRO A 87 -5.62 7.84 20.63
N THR A 88 -4.98 8.30 21.71
CA THR A 88 -4.60 9.69 21.88
C THR A 88 -3.25 10.03 21.25
N ASP A 89 -2.51 9.02 20.80
CA ASP A 89 -1.19 9.22 20.18
C ASP A 89 -1.37 9.84 18.80
N PRO A 90 -0.56 10.84 18.45
CA PRO A 90 -0.65 11.46 17.12
C PRO A 90 -0.46 10.48 15.96
N THR A 91 0.25 9.37 16.18
CA THR A 91 0.49 8.37 15.13
C THR A 91 -0.63 7.36 15.00
N PHE A 92 -1.66 7.39 15.86
CA PHE A 92 -2.71 6.40 15.85
C PHE A 92 -3.48 6.38 14.53
N ARG A 93 -3.80 7.55 13.99
CA ARG A 93 -4.56 7.62 12.74
C ARG A 93 -3.80 6.96 11.59
N ARG A 94 -2.51 7.23 11.49
CA ARG A 94 -1.68 6.64 10.44
C ARG A 94 -1.60 5.13 10.61
N TRP A 95 -1.36 4.67 11.84
CA TRP A 95 -1.33 3.24 12.13
C TRP A 95 -2.65 2.58 11.72
N ARG A 96 -3.77 3.19 12.08
CA ARG A 96 -5.08 2.64 11.76
C ARG A 96 -5.30 2.50 10.26
N ILE A 97 -4.90 3.51 9.51
CA ILE A 97 -5.05 3.49 8.04
C ILE A 97 -4.17 2.40 7.43
N GLU A 98 -2.92 2.34 7.82
CA GLU A 98 -2.00 1.35 7.27
C GLU A 98 -2.38 -0.07 7.68
N ASN A 99 -2.83 -0.24 8.92
CA ASN A 99 -3.36 -1.52 9.36
C ASN A 99 -4.54 -1.98 8.49
N ALA A 100 -5.45 -1.06 8.17
CA ALA A 100 -6.59 -1.38 7.32
C ALA A 100 -6.16 -1.77 5.91
N ILE A 101 -5.13 -1.11 5.38
CA ILE A 101 -4.60 -1.44 4.06
C ILE A 101 -4.04 -2.87 4.06
N VAL A 102 -3.21 -3.19 5.04
CA VAL A 102 -2.60 -4.53 5.11
C VAL A 102 -3.67 -5.59 5.35
N LYS A 103 -4.60 -5.32 6.26
CA LYS A 103 -5.72 -6.23 6.47
C LYS A 103 -6.50 -6.46 5.16
N GLY A 104 -6.72 -5.39 4.40
CA GLY A 104 -7.38 -5.49 3.09
C GLY A 104 -6.64 -6.39 2.13
N TRP A 105 -5.30 -6.31 2.09
CA TRP A 105 -4.51 -7.20 1.25
C TRP A 105 -4.71 -8.67 1.64
N LEU A 106 -4.75 -8.96 2.94
CA LEU A 106 -4.97 -10.32 3.41
C LEU A 106 -6.35 -10.82 3.02
N ILE A 107 -7.37 -10.02 3.31
CA ILE A 107 -8.76 -10.42 3.03
C ILE A 107 -8.99 -10.60 1.53
N ASN A 108 -8.42 -9.72 0.71
CA ASN A 108 -8.61 -9.77 -0.73
C ASN A 108 -7.78 -10.87 -1.41
N SER A 109 -6.86 -11.49 -0.68
CA SER A 109 -6.04 -12.58 -1.21
C SER A 109 -6.52 -13.96 -0.77
N MET A 110 -7.79 -14.07 -0.38
CA MET A 110 -8.36 -15.38 -0.03
C MET A 110 -9.65 -15.62 -0.81
N ASP A 111 -9.99 -16.90 -0.91
CA ASP A 111 -11.25 -17.29 -1.51
C ASP A 111 -12.40 -16.59 -0.77
N PRO A 112 -13.39 -16.05 -1.51
CA PRO A 112 -14.51 -15.37 -0.85
C PRO A 112 -15.22 -16.20 0.22
N SER A 113 -15.23 -17.51 0.08
CA SER A 113 -15.86 -18.41 1.05
C SER A 113 -15.16 -18.39 2.41
N LEU A 114 -13.90 -17.93 2.46
CA LEU A 114 -13.12 -17.87 3.71
C LEU A 114 -13.18 -16.51 4.40
N ILE A 115 -13.61 -15.49 3.68
CA ILE A 115 -13.54 -14.10 4.18
C ILE A 115 -14.27 -13.94 5.51
N SER A 116 -15.47 -14.52 5.62
CA SER A 116 -16.27 -14.36 6.83
C SER A 116 -15.60 -14.91 8.09
N ASN A 117 -14.67 -15.83 7.93
CA ASN A 117 -13.97 -16.43 9.07
C ASN A 117 -12.91 -15.48 9.65
N PHE A 118 -12.43 -14.53 8.87
CA PHE A 118 -11.27 -13.72 9.26
C PHE A 118 -11.53 -12.22 9.30
N ILE A 119 -12.53 -11.73 8.57
CA ILE A 119 -12.75 -10.28 8.45
C ILE A 119 -13.08 -9.60 9.78
N ARG A 120 -13.61 -10.36 10.73
CA ARG A 120 -14.00 -9.80 12.02
C ARG A 120 -12.82 -9.41 12.91
N PHE A 121 -11.64 -9.94 12.65
CA PHE A 121 -10.47 -9.61 13.46
C PHE A 121 -10.03 -8.17 13.18
N PRO A 122 -9.83 -7.35 14.23
CA PRO A 122 -9.64 -5.91 14.03
C PRO A 122 -8.30 -5.50 13.44
N THR A 123 -7.27 -6.33 13.55
CA THR A 123 -5.95 -5.95 13.06
C THR A 123 -5.44 -6.95 12.03
N ALA A 124 -4.56 -6.45 11.16
CA ALA A 124 -3.90 -7.30 10.18
C ALA A 124 -3.13 -8.43 10.87
N LYS A 125 -2.48 -8.14 12.00
CA LYS A 125 -1.75 -9.16 12.75
C LYS A 125 -2.68 -10.26 13.24
N LEU A 126 -3.84 -9.89 13.79
CA LEU A 126 -4.79 -10.88 14.27
C LEU A 126 -5.34 -11.72 13.12
N VAL A 127 -5.60 -11.12 11.98
CA VAL A 127 -6.01 -11.86 10.78
C VAL A 127 -4.92 -12.84 10.38
N TRP A 128 -3.68 -12.36 10.28
CA TRP A 128 -2.54 -13.20 9.89
C TRP A 128 -2.36 -14.39 10.85
N ASP A 129 -2.36 -14.10 12.14
CA ASP A 129 -2.18 -15.13 13.17
C ASP A 129 -3.35 -16.13 13.16
N SER A 130 -4.56 -15.65 12.95
CA SER A 130 -5.73 -16.52 12.90
C SER A 130 -5.69 -17.45 11.69
N ILE A 131 -5.25 -16.96 10.55
CA ILE A 131 -5.07 -17.79 9.36
C ILE A 131 -4.03 -18.88 9.64
N ALA A 132 -2.90 -18.49 10.22
CA ALA A 132 -1.85 -19.44 10.57
C ALA A 132 -2.37 -20.51 11.53
N THR A 133 -3.10 -20.10 12.56
CA THR A 133 -3.66 -21.04 13.52
C THR A 133 -4.65 -22.01 12.87
N THR A 134 -5.41 -21.51 11.91
CA THR A 134 -6.44 -22.33 11.23
C THR A 134 -5.83 -23.35 10.29
N TYR A 135 -4.80 -22.97 9.54
CA TYR A 135 -4.30 -23.80 8.44
C TYR A 135 -2.94 -24.40 8.70
N PHE A 136 -2.17 -23.89 9.65
CA PHE A 136 -0.91 -24.50 10.05
C PHE A 136 -1.16 -25.40 11.24
N ASP A 137 -1.65 -26.60 10.97
CA ASP A 137 -2.12 -27.53 12.01
C ASP A 137 -1.25 -28.78 12.14
N GLY A 138 -0.12 -28.79 11.44
CA GLY A 138 0.76 -29.94 11.49
C GLY A 138 0.44 -31.04 10.48
N THR A 139 -0.65 -30.92 9.74
CA THR A 139 -0.94 -31.89 8.68
C THR A 139 -0.11 -31.64 7.43
N ASP A 140 0.35 -30.40 7.23
CA ASP A 140 1.28 -30.07 6.16
C ASP A 140 2.70 -30.27 6.65
N THR A 141 3.19 -31.47 6.55
CA THR A 141 4.53 -31.81 7.03
C THR A 141 5.62 -31.08 6.27
N SER A 142 5.42 -30.79 5.00
CA SER A 142 6.39 -30.02 4.22
C SER A 142 6.63 -28.64 4.83
N GLN A 143 5.57 -27.99 5.22
CA GLN A 143 5.68 -26.68 5.84
C GLN A 143 6.34 -26.75 7.21
N VAL A 144 6.01 -27.76 7.98
CA VAL A 144 6.64 -27.96 9.29
C VAL A 144 8.15 -28.13 9.15
N TYR A 145 8.59 -28.93 8.20
CA TYR A 145 10.01 -29.13 7.94
C TYR A 145 10.69 -27.83 7.51
N ASP A 146 10.05 -27.07 6.62
CA ASP A 146 10.61 -25.82 6.15
C ASP A 146 10.81 -24.83 7.28
N LEU A 147 9.88 -24.77 8.21
CA LEU A 147 9.98 -23.86 9.35
C LEU A 147 11.08 -24.27 10.33
N LYS A 148 11.38 -25.54 10.43
CA LYS A 148 12.41 -26.03 11.32
C LYS A 148 13.82 -25.83 10.77
N ARG A 149 13.94 -25.62 9.50
CA ARG A 149 15.23 -25.40 8.83
C ARG A 149 15.58 -23.92 8.77
#